data_6fff3c32eec1595b0dc4c05f3985769c
#
_entry.id   6fff3c32eec1595b0dc4c05f3985769c
#
_cell.length_a   1.000
_cell.length_b   1.000
_cell.length_c   1.000
_cell.angle_alpha   90.00
_cell.angle_beta   90.00
_cell.angle_gamma   90.00
#
_symmetry.space_group_name_H-M   'P 1'
#
loop_
_entity.id
_entity.type
_entity.pdbx_description
1 polymer ?
#
loop_
_entity_poly.entity_id
_entity_poly.type
_entity_poly.pdbx_seq_one_letter_code
_entity_poly.pdbx_strand_id
1 'polypeptide(L)'
;MLDFLGAITGIFVVVYDGQHALKFTLGRAREVVGPGVHFKWPIVQRFRVEETKHTTLDLEPQVIQLADDLVYEVDCKVMYQIVDLRKSMIEIDDLVMGLKNRVVLAVQGVVRRRDRRTIRDSASLVAEIKADLAPIEEQWGVRILQLGFSNISPSPTTLEITQLELLAKEKLALYARLRDAGLGDASSVALLSGAVVSLGTEEVPPSRSKLAAKTRQLVDTLDAEEEARKQAEGDDDAESKDDDDDEGRMIQSQHKG
;
A
#
# COMPACT_ATOMS: atom_id res chain seq x y z
N MET A 1 -2.78 -47.96 -1.71
CA MET A 1 -2.57 -49.08 -2.66
C MET A 1 -3.10 -48.75 -4.07
N LEU A 2 -4.31 -48.24 -4.21
CA LEU A 2 -4.87 -47.82 -5.51
C LEU A 2 -4.10 -46.68 -6.17
N ASP A 3 -3.62 -45.67 -5.40
CA ASP A 3 -2.77 -44.61 -5.91
C ASP A 3 -1.45 -45.11 -6.51
N PHE A 4 -0.87 -46.13 -5.87
CA PHE A 4 0.35 -46.77 -6.35
C PHE A 4 0.15 -47.54 -7.64
N LEU A 5 -0.99 -48.23 -7.79
CA LEU A 5 -1.38 -48.90 -9.03
C LEU A 5 -1.71 -47.87 -10.15
N GLY A 6 -2.36 -46.80 -9.77
CA GLY A 6 -2.62 -45.68 -10.71
C GLY A 6 -1.35 -45.01 -11.19
N ALA A 7 -0.36 -44.81 -10.31
CA ALA A 7 0.92 -44.22 -10.67
C ALA A 7 1.75 -45.13 -11.60
N ILE A 8 1.69 -46.44 -11.41
CA ILE A 8 2.46 -47.41 -12.21
C ILE A 8 1.79 -47.64 -13.58
N THR A 9 0.46 -47.78 -13.62
CA THR A 9 -0.25 -48.12 -14.86
C THR A 9 -0.76 -46.93 -15.66
N GLY A 10 -0.89 -45.78 -14.99
CA GLY A 10 -1.50 -44.57 -15.54
C GLY A 10 -2.96 -44.75 -15.96
N ILE A 11 -3.60 -45.85 -15.55
CA ILE A 11 -4.95 -46.27 -15.98
C ILE A 11 -6.03 -45.74 -15.02
N PHE A 12 -5.68 -45.46 -13.76
CA PHE A 12 -6.62 -44.95 -12.77
C PHE A 12 -6.20 -43.57 -12.27
N VAL A 13 -7.22 -42.74 -11.99
CA VAL A 13 -7.09 -41.44 -11.35
C VAL A 13 -7.98 -41.46 -10.11
N VAL A 14 -7.41 -41.13 -8.95
CA VAL A 14 -8.15 -40.99 -7.70
C VAL A 14 -8.42 -39.51 -7.47
N VAL A 15 -9.67 -39.14 -7.30
CA VAL A 15 -10.12 -37.79 -6.94
C VAL A 15 -10.60 -37.84 -5.51
N TYR A 16 -10.00 -37.06 -4.62
CA TYR A 16 -10.33 -37.04 -3.20
C TYR A 16 -11.54 -36.16 -2.90
N ASP A 17 -12.09 -36.34 -1.68
CA ASP A 17 -13.17 -35.46 -1.20
C ASP A 17 -12.75 -34.00 -1.15
N GLY A 18 -13.60 -33.14 -1.72
CA GLY A 18 -13.33 -31.70 -1.88
C GLY A 18 -12.49 -31.35 -3.10
N GLN A 19 -12.18 -32.35 -3.96
CA GLN A 19 -11.61 -32.16 -5.28
C GLN A 19 -12.60 -32.56 -6.36
N HIS A 20 -12.47 -31.97 -7.53
CA HIS A 20 -13.10 -32.40 -8.74
C HIS A 20 -12.06 -32.45 -9.87
N ALA A 21 -12.32 -33.28 -10.86
CA ALA A 21 -11.42 -33.38 -11.99
C ALA A 21 -12.16 -33.11 -13.31
N LEU A 22 -11.50 -32.35 -14.18
CA LEU A 22 -11.96 -32.18 -15.57
C LEU A 22 -11.26 -33.22 -16.46
N LYS A 23 -12.06 -34.03 -17.09
CA LYS A 23 -11.60 -35.08 -18.01
C LYS A 23 -11.50 -34.52 -19.42
N PHE A 24 -10.31 -34.61 -19.97
CA PHE A 24 -10.01 -34.28 -21.36
C PHE A 24 -9.89 -35.56 -22.18
N THR A 25 -10.53 -35.59 -23.34
CA THR A 25 -10.40 -36.69 -24.32
C THR A 25 -9.92 -36.10 -25.64
N LEU A 26 -8.75 -36.53 -26.11
CA LEU A 26 -8.12 -36.01 -27.34
C LEU A 26 -8.01 -34.47 -27.32
N GLY A 27 -7.61 -33.89 -26.15
CA GLY A 27 -7.44 -32.44 -25.96
C GLY A 27 -8.74 -31.66 -25.73
N ARG A 28 -9.92 -32.28 -25.84
CA ARG A 28 -11.21 -31.63 -25.60
C ARG A 28 -11.73 -31.91 -24.20
N ALA A 29 -12.14 -30.88 -23.47
CA ALA A 29 -12.83 -31.02 -22.20
C ALA A 29 -14.20 -31.70 -22.41
N ARG A 30 -14.43 -32.79 -21.69
CA ARG A 30 -15.66 -33.59 -21.83
C ARG A 30 -16.58 -33.46 -20.64
N GLU A 31 -16.13 -33.90 -19.48
CA GLU A 31 -16.97 -33.99 -18.29
C GLU A 31 -16.19 -33.64 -17.02
N VAL A 32 -16.88 -33.14 -16.04
CA VAL A 32 -16.37 -32.95 -14.68
C VAL A 32 -16.74 -34.17 -13.85
N VAL A 33 -15.78 -34.78 -13.20
CA VAL A 33 -15.96 -35.92 -12.33
C VAL A 33 -15.67 -35.57 -10.87
N GLY A 34 -16.52 -36.09 -10.00
CA GLY A 34 -16.41 -35.91 -8.56
C GLY A 34 -15.43 -36.87 -7.89
N PRO A 35 -15.42 -36.89 -6.53
CA PRO A 35 -14.59 -37.81 -5.75
C PRO A 35 -14.83 -39.28 -6.10
N GLY A 36 -13.74 -40.05 -6.09
CA GLY A 36 -13.77 -41.47 -6.41
C GLY A 36 -12.60 -41.92 -7.27
N VAL A 37 -12.66 -43.19 -7.71
CA VAL A 37 -11.67 -43.81 -8.59
C VAL A 37 -12.22 -43.81 -10.03
N HIS A 38 -11.50 -43.20 -10.95
CA HIS A 38 -11.91 -43.05 -12.33
C HIS A 38 -10.93 -43.78 -13.26
N PHE A 39 -11.48 -44.46 -14.23
CA PHE A 39 -10.70 -45.11 -15.27
C PHE A 39 -10.20 -44.09 -16.29
N LYS A 40 -8.94 -44.20 -16.68
CA LYS A 40 -8.26 -43.33 -17.63
C LYS A 40 -7.58 -44.15 -18.74
N TRP A 41 -7.84 -43.80 -19.98
CA TRP A 41 -7.04 -44.31 -21.10
C TRP A 41 -5.76 -43.48 -21.24
N PRO A 42 -4.57 -44.06 -20.98
CA PRO A 42 -3.33 -43.28 -20.78
C PRO A 42 -2.95 -42.34 -21.93
N ILE A 43 -3.19 -42.73 -23.15
CA ILE A 43 -2.78 -41.96 -24.35
C ILE A 43 -3.86 -40.95 -24.77
N VAL A 44 -5.14 -41.32 -24.57
CA VAL A 44 -6.29 -40.57 -25.12
C VAL A 44 -6.90 -39.60 -24.14
N GLN A 45 -6.76 -39.88 -22.83
CA GLN A 45 -7.42 -39.13 -21.78
C GLN A 45 -6.42 -38.51 -20.80
N ARG A 46 -6.74 -37.28 -20.40
CA ARG A 46 -6.04 -36.56 -19.32
C ARG A 46 -7.07 -36.07 -18.31
N PHE A 47 -6.70 -36.07 -17.05
CA PHE A 47 -7.47 -35.51 -15.95
C PHE A 47 -6.67 -34.35 -15.35
N ARG A 48 -7.32 -33.21 -15.14
CA ARG A 48 -6.80 -32.13 -14.30
C ARG A 48 -7.66 -32.07 -13.04
N VAL A 49 -7.03 -32.27 -11.91
CA VAL A 49 -7.69 -32.29 -10.59
C VAL A 49 -7.46 -30.93 -9.95
N GLU A 50 -8.54 -30.35 -9.43
CA GLU A 50 -8.48 -29.08 -8.70
C GLU A 50 -9.29 -29.15 -7.41
N GLU A 51 -8.88 -28.36 -6.43
CA GLU A 51 -9.62 -28.22 -5.20
C GLU A 51 -10.82 -27.30 -5.40
N THR A 52 -12.00 -27.78 -4.98
CA THR A 52 -13.24 -27.01 -5.04
C THR A 52 -13.72 -26.58 -3.66
N LYS A 53 -12.85 -26.70 -2.65
CA LYS A 53 -13.07 -26.18 -1.30
C LYS A 53 -13.00 -24.66 -1.27
N HIS A 54 -13.42 -24.09 -0.13
CA HIS A 54 -13.23 -22.68 0.12
C HIS A 54 -11.74 -22.35 0.20
N THR A 55 -11.30 -21.44 -0.62
CA THR A 55 -9.91 -21.00 -0.69
C THR A 55 -9.83 -19.53 -0.33
N THR A 56 -8.88 -19.17 0.54
CA THR A 56 -8.63 -17.77 0.89
C THR A 56 -7.47 -17.25 0.06
N LEU A 57 -7.71 -16.11 -0.57
CA LEU A 57 -6.72 -15.35 -1.31
C LEU A 57 -6.38 -14.10 -0.49
N ASP A 58 -5.13 -13.99 -0.09
CA ASP A 58 -4.57 -12.83 0.58
C ASP A 58 -3.93 -11.91 -0.48
N LEU A 59 -4.35 -10.65 -0.51
CA LEU A 59 -3.81 -9.68 -1.45
C LEU A 59 -2.68 -8.90 -0.77
N GLU A 60 -1.70 -8.51 -1.54
CA GLU A 60 -0.67 -7.61 -1.04
C GLU A 60 -1.26 -6.22 -0.77
N PRO A 61 -0.79 -5.53 0.29
CA PRO A 61 -1.23 -4.18 0.58
C PRO A 61 -1.06 -3.26 -0.62
N GLN A 62 -2.10 -2.47 -0.93
CA GLN A 62 -2.13 -1.55 -2.05
C GLN A 62 -2.09 -0.12 -1.55
N VAL A 63 -1.17 0.69 -2.10
CA VAL A 63 -1.11 2.12 -1.84
C VAL A 63 -1.98 2.83 -2.88
N ILE A 64 -3.06 3.47 -2.43
CA ILE A 64 -4.09 4.06 -3.30
C ILE A 64 -4.30 5.52 -2.92
N GLN A 65 -4.28 6.40 -3.93
CA GLN A 65 -4.66 7.80 -3.78
C GLN A 65 -6.18 7.94 -3.90
N LEU A 66 -6.80 8.59 -2.92
CA LEU A 66 -8.23 8.86 -2.86
C LEU A 66 -8.62 10.07 -3.73
N ALA A 67 -9.92 10.35 -3.83
CA ALA A 67 -10.46 11.49 -4.56
C ALA A 67 -10.09 12.86 -3.94
N ASP A 68 -9.72 12.89 -2.67
CA ASP A 68 -9.27 14.09 -1.93
C ASP A 68 -7.73 14.19 -1.85
N ASP A 69 -7.02 13.52 -2.75
CA ASP A 69 -5.56 13.47 -2.88
C ASP A 69 -4.82 12.84 -1.68
N LEU A 70 -5.54 12.32 -0.70
CA LEU A 70 -4.94 11.59 0.41
C LEU A 70 -4.56 10.18 0.00
N VAL A 71 -3.46 9.67 0.54
CA VAL A 71 -2.91 8.35 0.21
C VAL A 71 -3.19 7.38 1.34
N TYR A 72 -3.81 6.25 0.99
CA TYR A 72 -4.15 5.19 1.93
C TYR A 72 -3.51 3.87 1.52
N GLU A 73 -3.14 3.09 2.51
CA GLU A 73 -2.76 1.70 2.37
C GLU A 73 -3.96 0.82 2.68
N VAL A 74 -4.31 -0.05 1.73
CA VAL A 74 -5.49 -0.90 1.79
C VAL A 74 -5.05 -2.35 1.60
N ASP A 75 -5.40 -3.18 2.56
CA ASP A 75 -5.17 -4.62 2.55
C ASP A 75 -6.52 -5.36 2.53
N CYS A 76 -6.65 -6.34 1.63
CA CYS A 76 -7.90 -7.02 1.37
C CYS A 76 -7.70 -8.53 1.29
N LYS A 77 -8.68 -9.27 1.84
CA LYS A 77 -8.76 -10.74 1.78
C LYS A 77 -10.04 -11.18 1.11
N VAL A 78 -9.91 -12.20 0.29
CA VAL A 78 -11.04 -12.76 -0.46
C VAL A 78 -11.11 -14.26 -0.23
N MET A 79 -12.28 -14.74 0.14
CA MET A 79 -12.58 -16.16 0.18
C MET A 79 -13.47 -16.50 -1.01
N TYR A 80 -13.04 -17.44 -1.81
CA TYR A 80 -13.75 -17.88 -2.99
C TYR A 80 -13.86 -19.41 -3.06
N GLN A 81 -14.73 -19.88 -3.94
CA GLN A 81 -14.93 -21.29 -4.25
C GLN A 81 -15.13 -21.47 -5.76
N ILE A 82 -14.58 -22.53 -6.32
CA ILE A 82 -14.85 -22.93 -7.70
C ILE A 82 -16.21 -23.64 -7.71
N VAL A 83 -17.18 -23.09 -8.46
CA VAL A 83 -18.51 -23.66 -8.63
C VAL A 83 -18.70 -24.32 -10.00
N ASP A 84 -17.98 -23.86 -11.03
CA ASP A 84 -17.92 -24.48 -12.35
C ASP A 84 -16.46 -24.70 -12.75
N LEU A 85 -15.98 -25.93 -12.48
CA LEU A 85 -14.61 -26.33 -12.77
C LEU A 85 -14.27 -26.23 -14.26
N ARG A 86 -15.24 -26.44 -15.13
CA ARG A 86 -15.01 -26.39 -16.58
C ARG A 86 -14.69 -24.97 -17.02
N LYS A 87 -15.46 -23.98 -16.55
CA LYS A 87 -15.21 -22.58 -16.85
C LYS A 87 -13.86 -22.14 -16.28
N SER A 88 -13.58 -22.46 -15.01
CA SER A 88 -12.34 -22.05 -14.32
C SER A 88 -11.07 -22.61 -14.97
N MET A 89 -11.16 -23.70 -15.72
CA MET A 89 -9.99 -24.31 -16.38
C MET A 89 -9.88 -23.99 -17.88
N ILE A 90 -10.93 -23.49 -18.50
CA ILE A 90 -10.96 -23.22 -19.94
C ILE A 90 -10.87 -21.72 -20.24
N GLU A 91 -11.58 -20.91 -19.43
CA GLU A 91 -11.67 -19.47 -19.66
C GLU A 91 -10.44 -18.69 -19.16
N ILE A 92 -9.69 -19.27 -18.22
CA ILE A 92 -8.51 -18.64 -17.63
C ILE A 92 -7.40 -19.68 -17.43
N ASP A 93 -6.16 -19.30 -17.73
CA ASP A 93 -4.99 -20.17 -17.60
C ASP A 93 -4.58 -20.34 -16.13
N ASP A 94 -4.46 -19.22 -15.40
CA ASP A 94 -4.19 -19.18 -13.96
C ASP A 94 -5.31 -18.43 -13.23
N LEU A 95 -6.22 -19.21 -12.63
CA LEU A 95 -7.37 -18.68 -11.90
C LEU A 95 -6.96 -17.82 -10.71
N VAL A 96 -5.96 -18.27 -9.94
CA VAL A 96 -5.52 -17.58 -8.72
C VAL A 96 -4.93 -16.22 -9.04
N MET A 97 -4.00 -16.18 -10.00
CA MET A 97 -3.38 -14.95 -10.47
C MET A 97 -4.40 -14.01 -11.12
N GLY A 98 -5.27 -14.55 -11.97
CA GLY A 98 -6.32 -13.78 -12.64
C GLY A 98 -7.29 -13.17 -11.65
N LEU A 99 -7.76 -13.95 -10.68
CA LEU A 99 -8.66 -13.47 -9.63
C LEU A 99 -7.99 -12.40 -8.75
N LYS A 100 -6.74 -12.64 -8.34
CA LYS A 100 -5.93 -11.64 -7.60
C LYS A 100 -5.88 -10.32 -8.35
N ASN A 101 -5.52 -10.33 -9.62
CA ASN A 101 -5.42 -9.13 -10.44
C ASN A 101 -6.76 -8.41 -10.60
N ARG A 102 -7.85 -9.15 -10.81
CA ARG A 102 -9.19 -8.56 -10.95
C ARG A 102 -9.69 -7.94 -9.67
N VAL A 103 -9.47 -8.59 -8.53
CA VAL A 103 -9.83 -8.02 -7.22
C VAL A 103 -9.02 -6.76 -6.93
N VAL A 104 -7.71 -6.76 -7.19
CA VAL A 104 -6.87 -5.57 -7.04
C VAL A 104 -7.40 -4.40 -7.87
N LEU A 105 -7.74 -4.63 -9.15
CA LEU A 105 -8.28 -3.59 -10.02
C LEU A 105 -9.65 -3.07 -9.53
N ALA A 106 -10.53 -3.96 -9.07
CA ALA A 106 -11.83 -3.58 -8.51
C ALA A 106 -11.66 -2.76 -7.22
N VAL A 107 -10.78 -3.19 -6.31
CA VAL A 107 -10.46 -2.45 -5.08
C VAL A 107 -9.92 -1.06 -5.41
N GLN A 108 -8.92 -0.97 -6.30
CA GLN A 108 -8.36 0.32 -6.72
C GLN A 108 -9.41 1.22 -7.37
N GLY A 109 -10.26 0.66 -8.23
CA GLY A 109 -11.31 1.41 -8.92
C GLY A 109 -12.35 1.98 -7.97
N VAL A 110 -12.76 1.23 -6.95
CA VAL A 110 -13.75 1.68 -5.95
C VAL A 110 -13.11 2.64 -4.96
N VAL A 111 -11.93 2.32 -4.42
CA VAL A 111 -11.26 3.13 -3.39
C VAL A 111 -10.85 4.51 -3.92
N ARG A 112 -10.36 4.63 -5.16
CA ARG A 112 -9.99 5.92 -5.78
C ARG A 112 -11.15 6.91 -5.88
N ARG A 113 -12.39 6.44 -5.92
CA ARG A 113 -13.59 7.29 -5.96
C ARG A 113 -14.05 7.75 -4.58
N ARG A 114 -13.41 7.29 -3.51
CA ARG A 114 -13.75 7.62 -2.13
C ARG A 114 -12.92 8.79 -1.61
N ASP A 115 -13.48 9.46 -0.62
CA ASP A 115 -12.80 10.46 0.18
C ASP A 115 -12.53 9.93 1.60
N ARG A 116 -11.82 10.70 2.43
CA ARG A 116 -11.50 10.37 3.82
C ARG A 116 -12.71 10.01 4.67
N ARG A 117 -13.89 10.51 4.35
CA ARG A 117 -15.11 10.26 5.12
C ARG A 117 -15.77 8.94 4.69
N THR A 118 -15.85 8.71 3.40
CA THR A 118 -16.56 7.57 2.81
C THR A 118 -15.73 6.29 2.77
N ILE A 119 -14.40 6.38 2.82
CA ILE A 119 -13.53 5.19 2.87
C ILE A 119 -13.73 4.36 4.15
N ARG A 120 -14.24 4.95 5.21
CA ARG A 120 -14.51 4.24 6.47
C ARG A 120 -15.73 3.33 6.41
N ASP A 121 -16.60 3.52 5.44
CA ASP A 121 -17.77 2.65 5.20
C ASP A 121 -17.34 1.41 4.41
N SER A 122 -16.73 0.47 5.10
CA SER A 122 -16.24 -0.79 4.52
C SER A 122 -17.39 -1.63 3.93
N ALA A 123 -18.61 -1.53 4.44
CA ALA A 123 -19.75 -2.28 3.93
C ALA A 123 -20.14 -1.82 2.53
N SER A 124 -20.20 -0.51 2.30
CA SER A 124 -20.45 0.08 0.98
C SER A 124 -19.34 -0.28 -0.01
N LEU A 125 -18.07 -0.21 0.42
CA LEU A 125 -16.92 -0.59 -0.41
C LEU A 125 -17.02 -2.06 -0.85
N VAL A 126 -17.27 -2.97 0.08
CA VAL A 126 -17.40 -4.40 -0.21
C VAL A 126 -18.56 -4.67 -1.17
N ALA A 127 -19.70 -3.98 -1.00
CA ALA A 127 -20.84 -4.16 -1.89
C ALA A 127 -20.54 -3.73 -3.33
N GLU A 128 -19.88 -2.58 -3.52
CA GLU A 128 -19.49 -2.12 -4.86
C GLU A 128 -18.44 -3.03 -5.51
N ILE A 129 -17.42 -3.46 -4.76
CA ILE A 129 -16.38 -4.36 -5.28
C ILE A 129 -17.00 -5.69 -5.70
N LYS A 130 -17.92 -6.24 -4.90
CA LYS A 130 -18.64 -7.47 -5.28
C LYS A 130 -19.48 -7.28 -6.54
N ALA A 131 -20.13 -6.14 -6.69
CA ALA A 131 -20.87 -5.82 -7.91
C ALA A 131 -19.97 -5.76 -9.15
N ASP A 132 -18.78 -5.15 -9.04
CA ASP A 132 -17.78 -5.10 -10.11
C ASP A 132 -17.21 -6.48 -10.46
N LEU A 133 -17.17 -7.40 -9.50
CA LEU A 133 -16.64 -8.76 -9.69
C LEU A 133 -17.70 -9.77 -10.18
N ALA A 134 -18.99 -9.49 -10.05
CA ALA A 134 -20.07 -10.41 -10.41
C ALA A 134 -19.98 -10.95 -11.86
N PRO A 135 -19.65 -10.14 -12.89
CA PRO A 135 -19.47 -10.67 -14.25
C PRO A 135 -18.32 -11.68 -14.38
N ILE A 136 -17.27 -11.49 -13.59
CA ILE A 136 -16.10 -12.36 -13.56
C ILE A 136 -16.42 -13.68 -12.84
N GLU A 137 -17.21 -13.64 -11.76
CA GLU A 137 -17.69 -14.84 -11.08
C GLU A 137 -18.43 -15.76 -12.06
N GLU A 138 -19.32 -15.20 -12.87
CA GLU A 138 -20.08 -15.96 -13.86
C GLU A 138 -19.19 -16.48 -15.01
N GLN A 139 -18.29 -15.63 -15.53
CA GLN A 139 -17.40 -15.98 -16.63
C GLN A 139 -16.44 -17.10 -16.25
N TRP A 140 -15.79 -17.00 -15.09
CA TRP A 140 -14.77 -17.95 -14.66
C TRP A 140 -15.30 -19.11 -13.83
N GLY A 141 -16.61 -19.14 -13.55
CA GLY A 141 -17.23 -20.20 -12.76
C GLY A 141 -16.76 -20.27 -11.31
N VAL A 142 -16.49 -19.12 -10.72
CA VAL A 142 -16.12 -18.96 -9.31
C VAL A 142 -17.21 -18.23 -8.55
N ARG A 143 -17.21 -18.34 -7.24
CA ARG A 143 -18.09 -17.57 -6.35
C ARG A 143 -17.27 -16.95 -5.24
N ILE A 144 -17.38 -15.65 -5.07
CA ILE A 144 -16.78 -14.91 -3.97
C ILE A 144 -17.71 -15.02 -2.75
N LEU A 145 -17.32 -15.82 -1.78
CA LEU A 145 -18.08 -16.06 -0.56
C LEU A 145 -17.96 -14.87 0.39
N GLN A 146 -16.72 -14.43 0.60
CA GLN A 146 -16.42 -13.33 1.50
C GLN A 146 -15.34 -12.45 0.89
N LEU A 147 -15.55 -11.16 1.01
CA LEU A 147 -14.54 -10.14 0.72
C LEU A 147 -14.51 -9.19 1.91
N GLY A 148 -13.33 -8.86 2.38
CA GLY A 148 -13.15 -7.98 3.51
C GLY A 148 -11.79 -7.29 3.49
N PHE A 149 -11.74 -6.15 4.17
CA PHE A 149 -10.49 -5.42 4.36
C PHE A 149 -9.86 -5.83 5.68
N SER A 150 -8.60 -6.23 5.64
CA SER A 150 -7.78 -6.51 6.84
C SER A 150 -7.29 -5.22 7.45
N ASN A 151 -6.95 -4.24 6.61
CA ASN A 151 -6.48 -2.93 7.01
C ASN A 151 -6.91 -1.86 6.01
N ILE A 152 -7.30 -0.70 6.51
CA ILE A 152 -7.47 0.55 5.75
C ILE A 152 -6.85 1.65 6.60
N SER A 153 -5.64 2.06 6.28
CA SER A 153 -4.90 3.06 7.05
C SER A 153 -4.36 4.17 6.16
N PRO A 154 -4.33 5.41 6.65
CA PRO A 154 -3.65 6.49 5.94
C PRO A 154 -2.14 6.21 5.89
N SER A 155 -1.49 6.59 4.79
CA SER A 155 -0.03 6.57 4.72
C SER A 155 0.58 7.49 5.79
N PRO A 156 1.85 7.28 6.20
CA PRO A 156 2.49 8.12 7.21
C PRO A 156 2.38 9.62 6.91
N THR A 157 2.64 10.02 5.68
CA THR A 157 2.52 11.43 5.24
C THR A 157 1.07 11.94 5.33
N THR A 158 0.10 11.14 4.92
CA THR A 158 -1.33 11.47 5.03
C THR A 158 -1.74 11.60 6.50
N LEU A 159 -1.21 10.74 7.36
CA LEU A 159 -1.46 10.80 8.79
C LEU A 159 -0.94 12.10 9.41
N GLU A 160 0.29 12.50 9.07
CA GLU A 160 0.89 13.78 9.52
C GLU A 160 0.03 14.98 9.08
N ILE A 161 -0.33 15.05 7.80
CA ILE A 161 -1.20 16.13 7.28
C ILE A 161 -2.54 16.16 8.02
N THR A 162 -3.15 15.00 8.23
CA THR A 162 -4.43 14.90 8.93
C THR A 162 -4.31 15.32 10.40
N GLN A 163 -3.22 14.96 11.06
CA GLN A 163 -2.94 15.39 12.45
C GLN A 163 -2.72 16.90 12.54
N LEU A 164 -1.96 17.48 11.61
CA LEU A 164 -1.76 18.93 11.54
C LEU A 164 -3.06 19.68 11.30
N GLU A 165 -3.90 19.20 10.39
CA GLU A 165 -5.22 19.77 10.14
C GLU A 165 -6.13 19.71 11.37
N LEU A 166 -6.16 18.56 12.05
CA LEU A 166 -6.91 18.39 13.29
C LEU A 166 -6.41 19.33 14.39
N LEU A 167 -5.09 19.40 14.56
CA LEU A 167 -4.46 20.30 15.53
C LEU A 167 -4.78 21.76 15.23
N ALA A 168 -4.72 22.18 13.97
CA ALA A 168 -5.08 23.53 13.57
C ALA A 168 -6.55 23.85 13.87
N LYS A 169 -7.44 22.91 13.57
CA LYS A 169 -8.88 23.04 13.85
C LYS A 169 -9.18 23.14 15.35
N GLU A 170 -8.54 22.30 16.16
CA GLU A 170 -8.70 22.33 17.62
C GLU A 170 -8.12 23.62 18.22
N LYS A 171 -6.97 24.09 17.74
CA LYS A 171 -6.40 25.37 18.16
C LYS A 171 -7.31 26.54 17.80
N LEU A 172 -7.91 26.53 16.61
CA LEU A 172 -8.85 27.57 16.20
C LEU A 172 -10.14 27.56 17.06
N ALA A 173 -10.68 26.38 17.36
CA ALA A 173 -11.82 26.22 18.25
C ALA A 173 -11.51 26.70 19.69
N LEU A 174 -10.31 26.38 20.17
CA LEU A 174 -9.85 26.84 21.49
C LEU A 174 -9.65 28.36 21.52
N TYR A 175 -9.09 28.94 20.45
CA TYR A 175 -8.95 30.39 20.29
C TYR A 175 -10.32 31.09 20.38
N ALA A 176 -11.32 30.60 19.66
CA ALA A 176 -12.67 31.14 19.72
C ALA A 176 -13.24 31.12 21.16
N ARG A 177 -13.10 29.98 21.87
CA ARG A 177 -13.56 29.85 23.27
C ARG A 177 -12.83 30.80 24.21
N LEU A 178 -11.51 31.01 24.04
CA LEU A 178 -10.73 31.95 24.85
C LEU A 178 -11.17 33.40 24.62
N ARG A 179 -11.50 33.75 23.37
CA ARG A 179 -12.05 35.05 23.00
C ARG A 179 -13.42 35.26 23.61
N ASP A 180 -14.31 34.30 23.53
CA ASP A 180 -15.64 34.34 24.12
C ASP A 180 -15.59 34.44 25.65
N ALA A 181 -14.54 33.90 26.29
CA ALA A 181 -14.27 34.04 27.70
C ALA A 181 -13.67 35.42 28.10
N GLY A 182 -13.46 36.32 27.12
CA GLY A 182 -12.98 37.69 27.37
C GLY A 182 -11.48 37.86 27.36
N LEU A 183 -10.69 36.86 26.92
CA LEU A 183 -9.25 37.03 26.77
C LEU A 183 -8.92 37.87 25.52
N GLY A 184 -7.92 38.75 25.65
CA GLY A 184 -7.41 39.50 24.50
C GLY A 184 -6.68 38.61 23.50
N ASP A 185 -6.55 39.06 22.25
CA ASP A 185 -5.94 38.29 21.15
C ASP A 185 -4.53 37.82 21.44
N ALA A 186 -3.68 38.71 21.99
CA ALA A 186 -2.29 38.42 22.33
C ALA A 186 -2.17 37.31 23.39
N SER A 187 -3.01 37.36 24.41
CA SER A 187 -3.03 36.37 25.50
C SER A 187 -3.55 35.02 25.01
N SER A 188 -4.59 35.03 24.13
CA SER A 188 -5.15 33.81 23.54
C SER A 188 -4.11 33.12 22.64
N VAL A 189 -3.40 33.85 21.78
CA VAL A 189 -2.33 33.31 20.93
C VAL A 189 -1.16 32.80 21.76
N ALA A 190 -0.75 33.52 22.81
CA ALA A 190 0.32 33.06 23.67
C ALA A 190 -0.01 31.73 24.38
N LEU A 191 -1.21 31.58 24.90
CA LEU A 191 -1.68 30.30 25.48
C LEU A 191 -1.68 29.16 24.47
N LEU A 192 -2.14 29.40 23.22
CA LEU A 192 -2.18 28.41 22.17
C LEU A 192 -0.79 27.97 21.66
N SER A 193 0.19 28.87 21.74
CA SER A 193 1.57 28.58 21.38
C SER A 193 2.35 27.84 22.48
N GLY A 194 1.76 27.66 23.67
CA GLY A 194 2.43 27.08 24.84
C GLY A 194 3.41 28.04 25.52
N ALA A 195 3.36 29.30 25.13
CA ALA A 195 4.14 30.34 25.86
C ALA A 195 3.53 30.52 27.26
N VAL A 196 4.37 30.51 28.27
CA VAL A 196 3.96 30.80 29.64
C VAL A 196 3.58 32.27 29.71
N VAL A 197 2.28 32.57 29.75
CA VAL A 197 1.78 33.92 30.04
C VAL A 197 1.83 34.06 31.55
N SER A 198 2.82 34.78 32.09
CA SER A 198 2.76 35.22 33.48
C SER A 198 1.65 36.26 33.60
N LEU A 199 0.54 35.86 34.21
CA LEU A 199 -0.51 36.77 34.68
C LEU A 199 -0.01 37.52 35.91
N GLY A 200 1.00 38.30 35.75
CA GLY A 200 1.59 39.11 36.83
C GLY A 200 1.60 40.55 36.41
N THR A 201 0.81 41.34 37.17
CA THR A 201 1.01 42.79 37.42
C THR A 201 1.92 43.49 36.40
N GLU A 202 1.28 44.39 35.67
CA GLU A 202 1.84 45.59 35.01
C GLU A 202 3.38 45.66 34.98
N GLU A 203 4.05 44.90 34.14
CA GLU A 203 5.44 45.15 33.79
C GLU A 203 5.49 45.87 32.45
N VAL A 204 6.04 47.06 32.53
CA VAL A 204 6.43 47.95 31.46
C VAL A 204 7.04 47.15 30.30
N PRO A 205 6.54 47.30 29.05
CA PRO A 205 7.08 46.56 27.92
C PRO A 205 8.58 46.80 27.82
N PRO A 206 9.40 45.77 27.60
CA PRO A 206 10.85 45.93 27.50
C PRO A 206 11.15 46.93 26.39
N SER A 207 11.91 47.99 26.76
CA SER A 207 12.20 49.11 25.89
C SER A 207 12.67 48.55 24.53
N ARG A 208 12.23 49.16 23.45
CA ARG A 208 12.60 48.81 22.06
C ARG A 208 14.12 48.61 21.87
N SER A 209 14.94 49.24 22.71
CA SER A 209 16.39 49.09 22.73
C SER A 209 16.89 47.70 23.14
N LYS A 210 16.23 46.99 24.09
CA LYS A 210 16.63 45.62 24.52
C LYS A 210 16.24 44.55 23.48
N LEU A 211 15.11 44.72 22.79
CA LEU A 211 14.75 43.83 21.68
C LEU A 211 15.71 44.01 20.48
N ALA A 212 16.05 45.27 20.14
CA ALA A 212 16.99 45.56 19.08
C ALA A 212 18.40 45.06 19.37
N ALA A 213 18.85 45.09 20.64
CA ALA A 213 20.13 44.54 21.04
C ALA A 213 20.17 43.00 20.92
N LYS A 214 19.09 42.32 21.31
CA LYS A 214 18.99 40.85 21.23
C LYS A 214 18.86 40.36 19.77
N THR A 215 18.18 41.12 18.91
CA THR A 215 18.10 40.83 17.49
C THR A 215 19.44 41.04 16.79
N ARG A 216 20.21 42.10 17.15
CA ARG A 216 21.55 42.26 16.62
C ARG A 216 22.49 41.13 17.04
N GLN A 217 22.50 40.72 18.31
CA GLN A 217 23.29 39.57 18.75
C GLN A 217 22.97 38.28 17.99
N LEU A 218 21.71 38.02 17.68
CA LEU A 218 21.29 36.85 16.89
C LEU A 218 21.76 36.95 15.43
N VAL A 219 21.70 38.12 14.83
CA VAL A 219 22.20 38.33 13.45
C VAL A 219 23.73 38.17 13.42
N ASP A 220 24.46 38.78 14.36
CA ASP A 220 25.92 38.65 14.43
C ASP A 220 26.39 37.19 14.65
N THR A 221 25.61 36.38 15.40
CA THR A 221 25.94 34.94 15.57
C THR A 221 25.66 34.12 14.30
N LEU A 222 24.61 34.41 13.56
CA LEU A 222 24.27 33.73 12.30
C LEU A 222 25.30 34.11 11.22
N ASP A 223 25.72 35.37 11.13
CA ASP A 223 26.73 35.82 10.17
C ASP A 223 28.11 35.15 10.48
N ALA A 224 28.47 34.99 11.73
CA ALA A 224 29.70 34.31 12.15
C ALA A 224 29.66 32.79 11.83
N GLU A 225 28.52 32.14 12.00
CA GLU A 225 28.33 30.73 11.63
C GLU A 225 28.37 30.53 10.09
N GLU A 226 27.84 31.49 9.33
CA GLU A 226 27.87 31.43 7.88
C GLU A 226 29.30 31.66 7.32
N GLU A 227 30.08 32.58 7.93
CA GLU A 227 31.46 32.78 7.57
C GLU A 227 32.36 31.59 7.93
N ALA A 228 32.14 30.95 9.08
CA ALA A 228 32.84 29.75 9.48
C ALA A 228 32.55 28.57 8.52
N ARG A 229 31.33 28.46 8.04
CA ARG A 229 30.93 27.44 7.06
C ARG A 229 31.57 27.68 5.70
N LYS A 230 31.63 28.92 5.22
CA LYS A 230 32.31 29.28 3.97
C LYS A 230 33.83 29.04 4.01
N GLN A 231 34.45 29.21 5.18
CA GLN A 231 35.87 28.88 5.37
C GLN A 231 36.13 27.39 5.39
N ALA A 232 35.24 26.59 5.98
CA ALA A 232 35.33 25.12 5.95
C ALA A 232 35.12 24.52 4.56
N GLU A 233 34.24 25.08 3.75
CA GLU A 233 34.02 24.66 2.35
C GLU A 233 35.16 25.10 1.40
N GLY A 234 35.93 26.15 1.78
CA GLY A 234 37.08 26.63 0.98
C GLY A 234 38.37 25.84 1.20
N ASP A 235 38.52 25.15 2.31
CA ASP A 235 39.69 24.31 2.61
C ASP A 235 39.57 22.90 1.96
N ASP A 236 38.37 22.39 1.78
CA ASP A 236 38.16 21.08 1.10
C ASP A 236 38.42 21.13 -0.41
N ASP A 237 38.29 22.31 -1.06
CA ASP A 237 38.60 22.47 -2.49
C ASP A 237 40.10 22.64 -2.79
N ALA A 238 40.94 22.86 -1.78
CA ALA A 238 42.38 23.02 -1.94
C ALA A 238 43.16 21.69 -1.89
N GLU A 239 42.61 20.67 -1.23
CA GLU A 239 43.26 19.36 -1.06
C GLU A 239 42.97 18.37 -2.18
N SER A 240 42.03 18.65 -3.13
CA SER A 240 41.63 17.74 -4.21
C SER A 240 42.36 17.99 -5.55
N LYS A 241 43.37 18.88 -5.61
CA LYS A 241 44.04 19.23 -6.87
C LYS A 241 45.41 18.59 -7.10
N ASP A 242 45.98 17.86 -6.14
CA ASP A 242 47.35 17.32 -6.27
C ASP A 242 47.42 15.82 -6.58
N ASP A 243 46.31 15.09 -6.72
CA ASP A 243 46.33 13.63 -6.94
C ASP A 243 45.98 13.13 -8.37
N ASP A 244 45.71 14.02 -9.34
CA ASP A 244 45.30 13.61 -10.69
C ASP A 244 46.40 13.59 -11.80
N ASP A 245 47.66 13.81 -11.46
CA ASP A 245 48.74 13.89 -12.49
C ASP A 245 49.64 12.64 -12.63
N ASP A 246 49.43 11.54 -11.92
CA ASP A 246 50.32 10.36 -11.97
C ASP A 246 49.74 9.05 -12.58
N GLU A 247 48.48 9.02 -13.06
CA GLU A 247 47.93 7.81 -13.75
C GLU A 247 47.92 7.89 -15.30
N GLY A 248 48.48 8.90 -15.90
CA GLY A 248 48.49 9.11 -17.37
C GLY A 248 49.60 8.42 -18.16
N ARG A 249 50.47 7.57 -17.55
CA ARG A 249 51.70 7.11 -18.23
C ARG A 249 51.96 5.61 -18.35
N MET A 250 50.95 4.75 -18.18
CA MET A 250 51.19 3.28 -18.25
C MET A 250 50.17 2.46 -19.06
N ILE A 251 49.60 2.99 -20.13
CA ILE A 251 48.90 2.14 -21.12
C ILE A 251 49.27 2.58 -22.55
N GLN A 252 50.51 2.38 -22.94
CA GLN A 252 50.93 2.34 -24.36
C GLN A 252 52.16 1.44 -24.56
N SER A 253 52.01 0.15 -24.33
CA SER A 253 52.93 -0.83 -24.93
C SER A 253 52.40 -2.25 -24.78
N GLN A 254 51.40 -2.64 -25.54
CA GLN A 254 51.18 -4.05 -25.93
C GLN A 254 50.12 -4.10 -27.03
N HIS A 255 50.55 -3.82 -28.27
CA HIS A 255 49.96 -4.39 -29.47
C HIS A 255 50.95 -4.21 -30.62
N LYS A 256 51.91 -5.14 -30.71
CA LYS A 256 52.59 -5.59 -31.94
C LYS A 256 53.27 -6.92 -31.65
N GLY A 257 52.71 -8.00 -32.15
CA GLY A 257 53.23 -9.34 -32.14
C GLY A 257 52.15 -10.32 -32.58
#